data_ebf79bd9ac53e6d6ab6c2f2ee737c1f7
#
_entry.id   ebf79bd9ac53e6d6ab6c2f2ee737c1f7
#
_cell.length_a   1.000
_cell.length_b   1.000
_cell.length_c   1.000
_cell.angle_alpha   90.00
_cell.angle_beta   90.00
_cell.angle_gamma   90.00
#
_symmetry.space_group_name_H-M   'P 1'
#
loop_
_entity.id
_entity.type
_entity.pdbx_description
1 polymer ?
#
loop_
_entity_poly.entity_id
_entity_poly.type
_entity_poly.pdbx_seq_one_letter_code
_entity_poly.pdbx_strand_id
1 'polypeptide(L)'
;MTGEELVENLGTIAHSGSKSFVEAIKAAKGNLSEGLIGQFGVGFYSVFMVSDKVDVYTCGEDGKGHHWSCDGSENFTIEDFDKTERGTKIVAKLKKECDEFSKVWRVKSILEKYSAYVDFPIELNGEKIGTHKAIWLKSKSELKKEDYDEFFKFHSHSTENPIDYLHFKADAPVELNALIYIPASNPERLGFGKTECDVSLYCKKVLIDSQPKDLFPDWMRFVKGVIDSSDIPINISRESMQDSALVRKLGRVVLKRFIKHLSDIAKTDSEKYSKFFKNFGVFIKEGAATDFENRGELSKLLRFESSVQKSGELAGLDDYVSRMKDGQKEIFYATAQDKAAIESGPYLEAFTSRGIEVLFMYEPIDTFLVGNLGEFEGKPFVSIDSAELNLPEAPKSADESKALSKEETEDLKNWIKETLGSEKASEVLTSGRLVDSPAAALNADSLTPQMRMMLRAMNPDSKMPAPIVKFEINTKSDVIKNLDELRKSSPDLAKLVLEQLYDNALLAAGLLENPRTMAKRMNEILAKVKP
;
A
#
# COMPACT_ATOMS: atom_id res chain seq x y z
N MET A 1 -18.65 28.10 -40.77
CA MET A 1 -19.15 27.02 -41.65
C MET A 1 -20.01 27.65 -42.70
N THR A 2 -19.96 27.13 -43.92
CA THR A 2 -20.90 27.47 -44.99
C THR A 2 -22.25 26.80 -44.76
N GLY A 3 -23.30 27.18 -45.56
CA GLY A 3 -24.60 26.51 -45.45
C GLY A 3 -24.54 25.02 -45.80
N GLU A 4 -23.68 24.61 -46.76
CA GLU A 4 -23.46 23.21 -47.11
C GLU A 4 -22.75 22.46 -46.01
N GLU A 5 -21.72 23.05 -45.40
CA GLU A 5 -21.02 22.47 -44.23
C GLU A 5 -21.94 22.30 -43.01
N LEU A 6 -22.91 23.19 -42.81
CA LEU A 6 -23.90 23.04 -41.75
C LEU A 6 -24.80 21.83 -41.95
N VAL A 7 -25.26 21.60 -43.21
CA VAL A 7 -26.06 20.41 -43.56
C VAL A 7 -25.24 19.15 -43.36
N GLU A 8 -24.01 19.15 -43.83
CA GLU A 8 -23.14 17.97 -43.79
C GLU A 8 -22.69 17.61 -42.33
N ASN A 9 -22.25 18.63 -41.56
CA ASN A 9 -21.64 18.40 -40.25
C ASN A 9 -22.62 18.45 -39.06
N LEU A 10 -23.72 19.23 -39.17
CA LEU A 10 -24.73 19.34 -38.13
C LEU A 10 -26.09 18.77 -38.52
N GLY A 11 -26.32 18.47 -39.81
CA GLY A 11 -27.53 17.80 -40.27
C GLY A 11 -27.42 16.28 -40.31
N THR A 12 -26.21 15.73 -40.15
CA THR A 12 -25.96 14.28 -40.19
C THR A 12 -25.28 13.80 -38.93
N ILE A 13 -25.97 12.95 -38.16
CA ILE A 13 -25.41 12.34 -36.93
C ILE A 13 -24.25 11.43 -37.29
N ALA A 14 -23.20 11.44 -36.49
CA ALA A 14 -21.98 10.65 -36.66
C ALA A 14 -21.14 10.99 -37.91
N HIS A 15 -21.35 12.16 -38.49
CA HIS A 15 -20.48 12.71 -39.50
C HIS A 15 -19.42 13.62 -38.88
N SER A 16 -18.15 13.37 -39.13
CA SER A 16 -17.03 14.16 -38.59
C SER A 16 -16.11 14.66 -39.67
N GLY A 17 -16.04 15.98 -39.85
CA GLY A 17 -15.08 16.63 -40.75
C GLY A 17 -13.61 16.38 -40.35
N SER A 18 -13.35 15.90 -39.12
CA SER A 18 -12.00 15.57 -38.65
C SER A 18 -11.34 14.47 -39.47
N LYS A 19 -12.10 13.50 -39.99
CA LYS A 19 -11.55 12.40 -40.77
C LYS A 19 -10.99 12.90 -42.11
N SER A 20 -11.76 13.70 -42.80
CA SER A 20 -11.33 14.33 -44.09
C SER A 20 -10.14 15.27 -43.86
N PHE A 21 -10.12 16.01 -42.75
CA PHE A 21 -9.04 16.88 -42.35
C PHE A 21 -7.74 16.12 -42.06
N VAL A 22 -7.82 15.00 -41.34
CA VAL A 22 -6.66 14.10 -41.08
C VAL A 22 -6.13 13.51 -42.38
N GLU A 23 -7.00 13.09 -43.29
CA GLU A 23 -6.61 12.56 -44.61
C GLU A 23 -5.93 13.63 -45.47
N ALA A 24 -6.44 14.85 -45.46
CA ALA A 24 -5.83 15.98 -46.15
C ALA A 24 -4.44 16.35 -45.60
N ILE A 25 -4.26 16.35 -44.29
CA ILE A 25 -2.96 16.61 -43.64
C ILE A 25 -1.95 15.47 -43.93
N LYS A 26 -2.40 14.21 -43.85
CA LYS A 26 -1.54 13.06 -44.21
C LYS A 26 -1.09 13.15 -45.67
N ALA A 27 -1.99 13.56 -46.57
CA ALA A 27 -1.65 13.78 -48.00
C ALA A 27 -0.64 14.93 -48.19
N ALA A 28 -0.70 15.97 -47.36
CA ALA A 28 0.22 17.12 -47.36
C ALA A 28 1.55 16.86 -46.62
N LYS A 29 1.85 15.62 -46.17
CA LYS A 29 3.03 15.25 -45.37
C LYS A 29 3.20 16.06 -44.05
N GLY A 30 2.12 16.53 -43.46
CA GLY A 30 2.13 17.26 -42.19
C GLY A 30 1.93 16.33 -40.99
N ASN A 31 2.62 16.61 -39.90
CA ASN A 31 2.55 15.83 -38.62
C ASN A 31 1.52 16.41 -37.64
N LEU A 32 0.29 16.65 -38.06
CA LEU A 32 -0.75 17.25 -37.18
C LEU A 32 -1.78 16.26 -36.65
N SER A 33 -1.49 14.95 -36.66
CA SER A 33 -2.42 13.93 -36.13
C SER A 33 -2.51 13.91 -34.57
N GLU A 34 -1.61 14.58 -33.87
CA GLU A 34 -1.51 14.50 -32.41
C GLU A 34 -2.54 15.35 -31.64
N GLY A 35 -3.23 16.31 -32.26
CA GLY A 35 -4.11 17.27 -31.58
C GLY A 35 -5.62 17.11 -31.78
N LEU A 36 -6.09 16.18 -32.63
CA LEU A 36 -7.51 16.06 -32.94
C LEU A 36 -8.25 15.19 -31.91
N ILE A 37 -9.10 15.83 -31.12
CA ILE A 37 -9.94 15.21 -30.07
C ILE A 37 -11.25 14.65 -30.64
N GLY A 38 -11.88 15.35 -31.61
CA GLY A 38 -13.17 14.98 -32.23
C GLY A 38 -12.99 13.92 -33.33
N GLN A 39 -13.57 12.73 -33.15
CA GLN A 39 -13.46 11.64 -34.12
C GLN A 39 -14.81 11.07 -34.58
N PHE A 40 -15.87 11.20 -33.79
CA PHE A 40 -17.12 10.46 -33.99
C PHE A 40 -18.27 11.32 -34.57
N GLY A 41 -18.15 12.64 -34.59
CA GLY A 41 -19.23 13.53 -35.05
C GLY A 41 -20.49 13.55 -34.17
N VAL A 42 -20.39 13.03 -32.93
CA VAL A 42 -21.53 12.95 -32.00
C VAL A 42 -21.43 13.91 -30.83
N GLY A 43 -20.23 14.47 -30.56
CA GLY A 43 -19.99 15.33 -29.39
C GLY A 43 -20.89 16.57 -29.36
N PHE A 44 -21.18 17.16 -30.52
CA PHE A 44 -22.10 18.29 -30.63
C PHE A 44 -23.52 17.95 -30.15
N TYR A 45 -24.02 16.75 -30.48
CA TYR A 45 -25.38 16.35 -30.14
C TYR A 45 -25.60 16.11 -28.66
N SER A 46 -24.55 15.96 -27.86
CA SER A 46 -24.66 15.83 -26.40
C SER A 46 -25.30 17.07 -25.76
N VAL A 47 -25.26 18.24 -26.43
CA VAL A 47 -25.92 19.46 -25.98
C VAL A 47 -27.46 19.29 -25.83
N PHE A 48 -28.09 18.43 -26.64
CA PHE A 48 -29.51 18.14 -26.56
C PHE A 48 -29.92 17.29 -25.36
N MET A 49 -28.94 16.67 -24.68
CA MET A 49 -29.23 16.00 -23.39
C MET A 49 -29.64 16.99 -22.31
N VAL A 50 -29.13 18.22 -22.37
CA VAL A 50 -29.35 19.28 -21.36
C VAL A 50 -30.15 20.47 -21.89
N SER A 51 -30.48 20.53 -23.18
CA SER A 51 -31.19 21.66 -23.81
C SER A 51 -32.40 21.23 -24.63
N ASP A 52 -33.45 22.09 -24.64
CA ASP A 52 -34.66 21.92 -25.44
C ASP A 52 -34.50 22.48 -26.85
N LYS A 53 -33.56 23.40 -27.03
CA LYS A 53 -33.31 24.05 -28.33
C LYS A 53 -31.85 24.48 -28.41
N VAL A 54 -31.27 24.34 -29.59
CA VAL A 54 -29.89 24.78 -29.91
C VAL A 54 -29.92 25.63 -31.16
N ASP A 55 -29.37 26.84 -31.05
CA ASP A 55 -29.16 27.77 -32.16
C ASP A 55 -27.65 27.93 -32.42
N VAL A 56 -27.22 27.79 -33.66
CA VAL A 56 -25.84 27.95 -34.12
C VAL A 56 -25.72 29.07 -35.09
N TYR A 57 -25.00 30.12 -34.75
CA TYR A 57 -24.68 31.26 -35.62
C TYR A 57 -23.24 31.16 -36.10
N THR A 58 -23.01 30.99 -37.35
CA THR A 58 -21.64 30.75 -37.89
C THR A 58 -21.39 31.60 -39.14
N CYS A 59 -20.12 32.01 -39.30
CA CYS A 59 -19.62 32.66 -40.51
C CYS A 59 -18.32 31.96 -40.91
N GLY A 60 -18.25 31.49 -42.12
CA GLY A 60 -17.09 30.83 -42.72
C GLY A 60 -16.09 31.82 -43.35
N GLU A 61 -15.18 31.29 -44.19
CA GLU A 61 -14.22 32.10 -44.93
C GLU A 61 -14.85 32.89 -46.09
N ASP A 62 -16.03 32.45 -46.54
CA ASP A 62 -16.84 33.11 -47.58
C ASP A 62 -17.48 34.42 -47.11
N GLY A 63 -17.35 34.76 -45.82
CA GLY A 63 -17.94 35.98 -45.23
C GLY A 63 -19.44 35.96 -45.12
N LYS A 64 -20.12 34.85 -45.41
CA LYS A 64 -21.59 34.72 -45.28
C LYS A 64 -21.95 34.12 -43.92
N GLY A 65 -22.88 34.77 -43.24
CA GLY A 65 -23.39 34.28 -41.97
C GLY A 65 -24.61 33.37 -42.16
N HIS A 66 -24.66 32.30 -41.39
CA HIS A 66 -25.78 31.36 -41.39
C HIS A 66 -26.23 31.09 -39.94
N HIS A 67 -27.53 30.90 -39.77
CA HIS A 67 -28.18 30.50 -38.52
C HIS A 67 -28.83 29.14 -38.73
N TRP A 68 -28.32 28.16 -37.96
CA TRP A 68 -28.88 26.81 -37.89
C TRP A 68 -29.61 26.67 -36.55
N SER A 69 -30.81 26.08 -36.59
CA SER A 69 -31.66 25.91 -35.41
C SER A 69 -32.30 24.53 -35.36
N CYS A 70 -32.27 23.87 -34.21
CA CYS A 70 -32.90 22.57 -33.97
C CYS A 70 -33.41 22.49 -32.52
N ASP A 71 -34.56 21.85 -32.34
CA ASP A 71 -35.20 21.58 -31.04
C ASP A 71 -34.98 20.14 -30.58
N GLY A 72 -34.03 19.41 -31.17
CA GLY A 72 -33.76 18.02 -30.88
C GLY A 72 -34.69 17.03 -31.62
N SER A 73 -35.61 17.52 -32.46
CA SER A 73 -36.40 16.70 -33.36
C SER A 73 -35.60 16.28 -34.61
N GLU A 74 -36.23 15.53 -35.50
CA GLU A 74 -35.63 15.07 -36.77
C GLU A 74 -35.36 16.21 -37.78
N ASN A 75 -35.86 17.43 -37.50
CA ASN A 75 -35.77 18.55 -38.42
C ASN A 75 -34.92 19.69 -37.86
N PHE A 76 -34.25 20.39 -38.76
CA PHE A 76 -33.53 21.63 -38.47
C PHE A 76 -33.82 22.68 -39.53
N THR A 77 -33.60 23.94 -39.21
CA THR A 77 -33.70 25.05 -40.14
C THR A 77 -32.37 25.72 -40.37
N ILE A 78 -32.11 26.20 -41.60
CA ILE A 78 -30.96 27.05 -41.90
C ILE A 78 -31.48 28.30 -42.58
N GLU A 79 -31.08 29.46 -42.07
CA GLU A 79 -31.42 30.77 -42.56
C GLU A 79 -30.15 31.61 -42.73
N ASP A 80 -30.15 32.54 -43.67
CA ASP A 80 -29.09 33.53 -43.79
C ASP A 80 -29.12 34.47 -42.59
N PHE A 81 -27.97 34.82 -42.05
CA PHE A 81 -27.83 35.66 -40.86
C PHE A 81 -26.73 36.71 -41.06
N ASP A 82 -27.03 37.94 -40.69
CA ASP A 82 -26.11 39.06 -40.86
C ASP A 82 -24.97 38.98 -39.81
N LYS A 83 -24.00 38.12 -40.04
CA LYS A 83 -22.77 37.93 -39.26
C LYS A 83 -21.59 38.02 -40.19
N THR A 84 -20.76 39.02 -40.01
CA THR A 84 -19.57 39.30 -40.83
C THR A 84 -18.29 38.83 -40.17
N GLU A 85 -18.28 38.56 -38.84
CA GLU A 85 -17.11 38.07 -38.16
C GLU A 85 -17.00 36.55 -38.27
N ARG A 86 -15.82 36.06 -38.70
CA ARG A 86 -15.51 34.64 -38.73
C ARG A 86 -15.62 34.01 -37.37
N GLY A 87 -16.27 32.89 -37.28
CA GLY A 87 -16.40 32.11 -36.04
C GLY A 87 -17.78 31.49 -35.86
N THR A 88 -17.98 30.78 -34.77
CA THR A 88 -19.23 30.09 -34.44
C THR A 88 -19.68 30.43 -33.04
N LYS A 89 -20.98 30.80 -32.88
CA LYS A 89 -21.66 31.02 -31.61
C LYS A 89 -22.76 29.97 -31.44
N ILE A 90 -22.74 29.23 -30.38
CA ILE A 90 -23.76 28.24 -30.03
C ILE A 90 -24.56 28.75 -28.83
N VAL A 91 -25.88 28.74 -28.93
CA VAL A 91 -26.80 29.11 -27.86
C VAL A 91 -27.66 27.91 -27.55
N ALA A 92 -27.55 27.38 -26.35
CA ALA A 92 -28.32 26.24 -25.86
C ALA A 92 -29.36 26.72 -24.83
N LYS A 93 -30.65 26.50 -25.12
CA LYS A 93 -31.72 26.75 -24.18
C LYS A 93 -31.87 25.56 -23.26
N LEU A 94 -31.40 25.68 -22.03
CA LEU A 94 -31.40 24.58 -21.07
C LEU A 94 -32.82 24.12 -20.70
N LYS A 95 -32.98 22.82 -20.50
CA LYS A 95 -34.13 22.18 -19.88
C LYS A 95 -34.27 22.66 -18.43
N LYS A 96 -35.50 22.70 -17.90
CA LYS A 96 -35.76 23.18 -16.53
C LYS A 96 -35.00 22.35 -15.48
N GLU A 97 -34.92 21.05 -15.67
CA GLU A 97 -34.22 20.12 -14.79
C GLU A 97 -32.70 20.23 -14.87
N CYS A 98 -32.18 20.93 -15.88
CA CYS A 98 -30.75 21.11 -16.15
C CYS A 98 -30.24 22.53 -15.82
N ASP A 99 -30.98 23.33 -15.01
CA ASP A 99 -30.59 24.69 -14.64
C ASP A 99 -29.23 24.80 -13.93
N GLU A 100 -28.76 23.73 -13.32
CA GLU A 100 -27.42 23.70 -12.71
C GLU A 100 -26.30 24.08 -13.70
N PHE A 101 -26.42 23.74 -14.99
CA PHE A 101 -25.44 24.08 -16.02
C PHE A 101 -25.48 25.57 -16.45
N SER A 102 -26.41 26.36 -15.94
CA SER A 102 -26.39 27.83 -16.05
C SER A 102 -25.47 28.48 -15.02
N LYS A 103 -25.08 27.77 -13.97
CA LYS A 103 -24.30 28.29 -12.84
C LYS A 103 -22.82 28.31 -13.17
N VAL A 104 -22.18 29.46 -13.02
CA VAL A 104 -20.73 29.66 -13.32
C VAL A 104 -19.85 28.66 -12.59
N TRP A 105 -20.11 28.44 -11.30
CA TRP A 105 -19.32 27.50 -10.49
C TRP A 105 -19.39 26.06 -11.01
N ARG A 106 -20.58 25.64 -11.51
CA ARG A 106 -20.77 24.29 -12.05
C ARG A 106 -20.03 24.10 -13.36
N VAL A 107 -20.15 25.06 -14.27
CA VAL A 107 -19.44 25.03 -15.56
C VAL A 107 -17.93 25.09 -15.34
N LYS A 108 -17.47 25.94 -14.40
CA LYS A 108 -16.05 26.04 -14.04
C LYS A 108 -15.51 24.70 -13.53
N SER A 109 -16.21 24.05 -12.60
CA SER A 109 -15.83 22.72 -12.07
C SER A 109 -15.73 21.65 -13.17
N ILE A 110 -16.66 21.65 -14.13
CA ILE A 110 -16.65 20.73 -15.26
C ILE A 110 -15.44 20.99 -16.18
N LEU A 111 -15.16 22.25 -16.49
CA LEU A 111 -14.03 22.64 -17.33
C LEU A 111 -12.70 22.29 -16.66
N GLU A 112 -12.56 22.58 -15.38
CA GLU A 112 -11.36 22.22 -14.60
C GLU A 112 -11.15 20.71 -14.53
N LYS A 113 -12.23 19.92 -14.43
CA LYS A 113 -12.14 18.46 -14.38
C LYS A 113 -11.77 17.82 -15.73
N TYR A 114 -12.45 18.20 -16.80
CA TYR A 114 -12.37 17.49 -18.09
C TYR A 114 -11.51 18.18 -19.14
N SER A 115 -11.25 19.47 -18.99
CA SER A 115 -10.58 20.30 -20.00
C SER A 115 -9.37 21.06 -19.47
N ALA A 116 -8.86 20.69 -18.28
CA ALA A 116 -7.74 21.38 -17.62
C ALA A 116 -6.46 21.40 -18.48
N TYR A 117 -6.28 20.44 -19.38
CA TYR A 117 -5.03 20.22 -20.12
C TYR A 117 -5.18 20.40 -21.64
N VAL A 118 -6.30 20.91 -22.13
CA VAL A 118 -6.48 21.18 -23.55
C VAL A 118 -5.58 22.32 -24.02
N ASP A 119 -5.10 22.24 -25.26
CA ASP A 119 -4.15 23.23 -25.80
C ASP A 119 -4.81 24.55 -26.24
N PHE A 120 -6.13 24.66 -26.12
CA PHE A 120 -6.88 25.84 -26.53
C PHE A 120 -7.23 26.71 -25.31
N PRO A 121 -7.14 28.05 -25.43
CA PRO A 121 -7.56 28.94 -24.38
C PRO A 121 -9.08 28.83 -24.14
N ILE A 122 -9.46 28.67 -22.88
CA ILE A 122 -10.85 28.64 -22.46
C ILE A 122 -11.15 29.90 -21.66
N GLU A 123 -12.23 30.60 -21.99
CA GLU A 123 -12.74 31.75 -21.24
C GLU A 123 -14.16 31.46 -20.75
N LEU A 124 -14.43 31.75 -19.50
CA LEU A 124 -15.77 31.66 -18.90
C LEU A 124 -16.22 33.06 -18.49
N ASN A 125 -17.24 33.58 -19.16
CA ASN A 125 -17.73 34.96 -18.97
C ASN A 125 -16.65 36.05 -19.12
N GLY A 126 -15.68 35.82 -20.04
CA GLY A 126 -14.57 36.75 -20.28
C GLY A 126 -13.39 36.60 -19.34
N GLU A 127 -13.47 35.71 -18.33
CA GLU A 127 -12.34 35.35 -17.49
C GLU A 127 -11.65 34.09 -18.05
N LYS A 128 -10.32 34.15 -18.20
CA LYS A 128 -9.55 32.98 -18.62
C LYS A 128 -9.57 31.92 -17.54
N ILE A 129 -10.00 30.72 -17.92
CA ILE A 129 -9.82 29.55 -17.06
C ILE A 129 -8.40 29.05 -17.27
N GLY A 130 -7.67 28.88 -16.18
CA GLY A 130 -6.30 28.38 -16.24
C GLY A 130 -6.25 27.00 -16.87
N THR A 131 -5.65 26.92 -18.07
CA THR A 131 -5.25 25.63 -18.64
C THR A 131 -3.87 25.29 -18.11
N HIS A 132 -3.76 24.13 -17.48
CA HIS A 132 -2.48 23.64 -16.98
C HIS A 132 -1.73 22.93 -18.12
N LYS A 133 -0.41 22.98 -18.05
CA LYS A 133 0.40 22.25 -19.02
C LYS A 133 0.39 20.76 -18.67
N ALA A 134 0.16 19.91 -19.65
CA ALA A 134 0.29 18.46 -19.53
C ALA A 134 1.78 18.08 -19.41
N ILE A 135 2.36 18.29 -18.22
CA ILE A 135 3.81 18.12 -18.02
C ILE A 135 4.28 16.68 -18.23
N TRP A 136 3.39 15.68 -18.09
CA TRP A 136 3.72 14.27 -18.34
C TRP A 136 4.03 13.95 -19.80
N LEU A 137 3.71 14.85 -20.74
CA LEU A 137 4.04 14.73 -22.16
C LEU A 137 5.37 15.40 -22.54
N LYS A 138 5.94 16.21 -21.64
CA LYS A 138 7.22 16.88 -21.85
C LYS A 138 8.39 15.96 -21.56
N SER A 139 9.54 16.25 -22.14
CA SER A 139 10.77 15.58 -21.79
C SER A 139 11.23 16.00 -20.38
N LYS A 140 11.91 15.10 -19.65
CA LYS A 140 12.45 15.44 -18.31
C LYS A 140 13.42 16.62 -18.33
N SER A 141 14.12 16.82 -19.44
CA SER A 141 15.08 17.92 -19.62
C SER A 141 14.44 19.30 -19.71
N GLU A 142 13.13 19.35 -20.02
CA GLU A 142 12.36 20.60 -20.14
C GLU A 142 11.68 20.99 -18.81
N LEU A 143 11.76 20.11 -17.80
CA LEU A 143 11.05 20.28 -16.54
C LEU A 143 12.03 20.44 -15.37
N LYS A 144 11.68 21.33 -14.45
CA LYS A 144 12.37 21.51 -13.17
C LYS A 144 11.58 20.83 -12.05
N LYS A 145 12.20 20.66 -10.90
CA LYS A 145 11.55 20.08 -9.73
C LYS A 145 10.29 20.84 -9.32
N GLU A 146 10.34 22.15 -9.42
CA GLU A 146 9.22 23.04 -9.08
C GLU A 146 7.99 22.77 -9.95
N ASP A 147 8.18 22.45 -11.25
CA ASP A 147 7.07 22.10 -12.17
C ASP A 147 6.36 20.82 -11.70
N TYR A 148 7.12 19.83 -11.21
CA TYR A 148 6.56 18.58 -10.66
C TYR A 148 5.83 18.80 -9.33
N ASP A 149 6.41 19.61 -8.44
CA ASP A 149 5.83 19.91 -7.14
C ASP A 149 4.53 20.73 -7.27
N GLU A 150 4.48 21.71 -8.16
CA GLU A 150 3.27 22.50 -8.47
C GLU A 150 2.18 21.63 -9.08
N PHE A 151 2.53 20.80 -10.06
CA PHE A 151 1.60 19.88 -10.67
C PHE A 151 1.00 18.90 -9.65
N PHE A 152 1.84 18.32 -8.78
CA PHE A 152 1.37 17.44 -7.73
C PHE A 152 0.35 18.12 -6.82
N LYS A 153 0.65 19.31 -6.34
CA LYS A 153 -0.26 20.09 -5.46
C LYS A 153 -1.59 20.38 -6.14
N PHE A 154 -1.54 20.76 -7.41
CA PHE A 154 -2.74 21.01 -8.19
C PHE A 154 -3.57 19.73 -8.38
N HIS A 155 -2.94 18.66 -8.86
CA HIS A 155 -3.63 17.41 -9.22
C HIS A 155 -4.18 16.66 -8.00
N SER A 156 -3.42 16.61 -6.92
CA SER A 156 -3.78 15.86 -5.70
C SER A 156 -4.46 16.70 -4.62
N HIS A 157 -4.69 17.98 -4.86
CA HIS A 157 -5.18 18.95 -3.87
C HIS A 157 -4.37 18.97 -2.56
N SER A 158 -3.07 18.65 -2.65
CA SER A 158 -2.15 18.62 -1.52
C SER A 158 -1.49 19.96 -1.28
N THR A 159 -1.22 20.29 -0.02
CA THR A 159 -0.40 21.43 0.36
C THR A 159 1.07 21.10 0.48
N GLU A 160 1.41 19.80 0.60
CA GLU A 160 2.77 19.29 0.76
C GLU A 160 3.38 18.90 -0.58
N ASN A 161 4.72 18.92 -0.66
CA ASN A 161 5.44 18.38 -1.80
C ASN A 161 5.49 16.84 -1.73
N PRO A 162 5.54 16.13 -2.86
CA PRO A 162 5.69 14.67 -2.85
C PRO A 162 7.06 14.24 -2.30
N ILE A 163 7.15 13.02 -1.78
CA ILE A 163 8.45 12.41 -1.43
C ILE A 163 9.28 12.21 -2.69
N ASP A 164 8.64 11.67 -3.74
CA ASP A 164 9.29 11.38 -5.02
C ASP A 164 8.26 11.23 -6.15
N TYR A 165 8.75 11.12 -7.38
CA TYR A 165 7.92 10.89 -8.55
C TYR A 165 8.62 10.04 -9.60
N LEU A 166 7.84 9.27 -10.35
CA LEU A 166 8.26 8.51 -11.51
C LEU A 166 7.63 9.11 -12.76
N HIS A 167 8.44 9.73 -13.62
CA HIS A 167 8.03 10.26 -14.91
C HIS A 167 8.68 9.44 -16.02
N PHE A 168 7.91 8.87 -16.95
CA PHE A 168 8.45 8.11 -18.08
C PHE A 168 7.48 8.01 -19.26
N LYS A 169 8.05 7.76 -20.44
CA LYS A 169 7.33 7.36 -21.65
C LYS A 169 7.67 5.90 -21.97
N ALA A 170 6.69 5.15 -22.48
CA ALA A 170 6.87 3.84 -23.07
C ALA A 170 6.15 3.76 -24.41
N ASP A 171 6.79 3.13 -25.41
CA ASP A 171 6.23 2.97 -26.75
C ASP A 171 5.79 1.51 -27.02
N ALA A 172 6.24 0.56 -26.17
CA ALA A 172 5.89 -0.85 -26.25
C ALA A 172 5.81 -1.47 -24.83
N PRO A 173 4.94 -2.44 -24.57
CA PRO A 173 3.94 -3.08 -25.44
C PRO A 173 2.67 -2.25 -25.67
N VAL A 174 2.58 -1.06 -25.07
CA VAL A 174 1.53 -0.04 -25.23
C VAL A 174 2.18 1.32 -25.21
N GLU A 175 1.65 2.26 -26.01
CA GLU A 175 2.09 3.65 -25.97
C GLU A 175 1.48 4.34 -24.75
N LEU A 176 2.33 4.84 -23.83
CA LEU A 176 1.87 5.60 -22.68
C LEU A 176 2.90 6.63 -22.20
N ASN A 177 2.39 7.70 -21.62
CA ASN A 177 3.14 8.65 -20.81
C ASN A 177 2.60 8.56 -19.38
N ALA A 178 3.47 8.44 -18.39
CA ALA A 178 3.06 8.30 -17.00
C ALA A 178 3.85 9.25 -16.10
N LEU A 179 3.14 9.86 -15.16
CA LEU A 179 3.71 10.65 -14.09
C LEU A 179 3.04 10.22 -12.78
N ILE A 180 3.76 9.41 -12.00
CA ILE A 180 3.29 8.78 -10.77
C ILE A 180 4.02 9.37 -9.59
N TYR A 181 3.31 9.80 -8.58
CA TYR A 181 3.84 10.44 -7.37
C TYR A 181 3.72 9.56 -6.15
N ILE A 182 4.69 9.70 -5.25
CA ILE A 182 4.66 9.20 -3.89
C ILE A 182 4.33 10.40 -2.98
N PRO A 183 3.16 10.45 -2.33
CA PRO A 183 2.77 11.57 -1.46
C PRO A 183 3.70 11.74 -0.26
N ALA A 184 3.62 12.87 0.43
CA ALA A 184 4.40 13.11 1.65
C ALA A 184 3.88 12.33 2.85
N SER A 185 2.57 12.18 2.96
CA SER A 185 1.88 11.59 4.11
C SER A 185 0.92 10.45 3.69
N ASN A 186 0.72 9.51 4.61
CA ASN A 186 -0.20 8.40 4.43
C ASN A 186 -1.46 8.63 5.30
N PRO A 187 -2.63 8.95 4.68
CA PRO A 187 -3.87 9.19 5.41
C PRO A 187 -4.38 7.96 6.20
N GLU A 188 -4.09 6.74 5.74
CA GLU A 188 -4.54 5.51 6.41
C GLU A 188 -3.93 5.35 7.81
N ARG A 189 -2.77 5.95 8.07
CA ARG A 189 -2.16 5.98 9.43
C ARG A 189 -2.99 6.75 10.45
N LEU A 190 -3.89 7.61 10.00
CA LEU A 190 -4.79 8.35 10.88
C LEU A 190 -6.08 7.58 11.20
N GLY A 191 -6.25 6.36 10.67
CA GLY A 191 -7.41 5.50 10.94
C GLY A 191 -8.67 5.85 10.18
N PHE A 192 -8.60 6.70 9.15
CA PHE A 192 -9.77 7.08 8.33
C PHE A 192 -10.23 6.01 7.33
N GLY A 193 -9.70 4.81 7.42
CA GLY A 193 -10.04 3.70 6.53
C GLY A 193 -9.15 3.62 5.29
N LYS A 194 -9.50 2.69 4.41
CA LYS A 194 -8.74 2.41 3.17
C LYS A 194 -8.96 3.53 2.15
N THR A 195 -7.87 4.07 1.60
CA THR A 195 -7.91 5.07 0.52
C THR A 195 -8.09 4.39 -0.84
N GLU A 196 -8.66 5.12 -1.79
CA GLU A 196 -8.71 4.70 -3.20
C GLU A 196 -7.50 5.23 -3.96
N CYS A 197 -7.09 4.52 -5.02
CA CYS A 197 -6.00 4.95 -5.88
C CYS A 197 -6.39 6.23 -6.64
N ASP A 198 -5.56 7.27 -6.54
CA ASP A 198 -5.81 8.59 -7.15
C ASP A 198 -4.89 8.80 -8.36
N VAL A 199 -5.00 7.88 -9.34
CA VAL A 199 -4.30 7.97 -10.62
C VAL A 199 -5.32 8.06 -11.74
N SER A 200 -5.33 9.21 -12.40
CA SER A 200 -6.26 9.52 -13.48
C SER A 200 -5.77 9.03 -14.84
N LEU A 201 -6.68 8.50 -15.63
CA LEU A 201 -6.42 7.98 -16.97
C LEU A 201 -6.86 8.98 -18.02
N TYR A 202 -5.93 9.35 -18.90
CA TYR A 202 -6.14 10.28 -20.01
C TYR A 202 -5.94 9.58 -21.35
N CYS A 203 -6.60 10.10 -22.37
CA CYS A 203 -6.30 9.83 -23.76
C CYS A 203 -6.10 11.15 -24.47
N LYS A 204 -4.89 11.43 -24.95
CA LYS A 204 -4.55 12.68 -25.64
C LYS A 204 -4.98 13.93 -24.84
N LYS A 205 -4.61 14.01 -23.56
CA LYS A 205 -4.92 15.09 -22.60
C LYS A 205 -6.40 15.21 -22.20
N VAL A 206 -7.29 14.34 -22.70
CA VAL A 206 -8.71 14.30 -22.30
C VAL A 206 -8.88 13.27 -21.19
N LEU A 207 -9.48 13.66 -20.08
CA LEU A 207 -9.78 12.75 -18.97
C LEU A 207 -10.79 11.68 -19.42
N ILE A 208 -10.40 10.42 -19.27
CA ILE A 208 -11.26 9.27 -19.55
C ILE A 208 -11.87 8.74 -18.25
N ASP A 209 -11.03 8.53 -17.22
CA ASP A 209 -11.47 8.05 -15.92
C ASP A 209 -10.56 8.64 -14.84
N SER A 210 -11.15 9.21 -13.80
CA SER A 210 -10.40 9.79 -12.69
C SER A 210 -9.88 8.73 -11.70
N GLN A 211 -10.52 7.55 -11.67
CA GLN A 211 -10.18 6.46 -10.75
C GLN A 211 -10.46 5.10 -11.43
N PRO A 212 -9.69 4.73 -12.45
CA PRO A 212 -9.91 3.52 -13.22
C PRO A 212 -9.78 2.28 -12.33
N LYS A 213 -10.82 1.46 -12.31
CA LYS A 213 -10.81 0.18 -11.60
C LYS A 213 -9.80 -0.77 -12.24
N ASP A 214 -9.19 -1.64 -11.46
CA ASP A 214 -8.24 -2.65 -11.90
C ASP A 214 -6.97 -2.11 -12.58
N LEU A 215 -6.66 -0.82 -12.42
CA LEU A 215 -5.42 -0.23 -12.95
C LEU A 215 -4.21 -0.76 -12.18
N PHE A 216 -4.27 -0.73 -10.86
CA PHE A 216 -3.20 -1.19 -9.97
C PHE A 216 -3.71 -2.19 -8.94
N PRO A 217 -2.82 -3.06 -8.42
CA PRO A 217 -3.14 -3.88 -7.26
C PRO A 217 -3.39 -3.00 -6.02
N ASP A 218 -4.18 -3.50 -5.10
CA ASP A 218 -4.60 -2.80 -3.88
C ASP A 218 -3.45 -2.18 -3.08
N TRP A 219 -2.32 -2.85 -3.04
CA TRP A 219 -1.15 -2.35 -2.31
C TRP A 219 -0.53 -1.09 -2.93
N MET A 220 -0.84 -0.75 -4.19
CA MET A 220 -0.40 0.50 -4.83
C MET A 220 -1.37 1.68 -4.63
N ARG A 221 -2.43 1.54 -3.86
CA ARG A 221 -3.47 2.58 -3.68
C ARG A 221 -2.97 3.92 -3.13
N PHE A 222 -1.79 3.97 -2.55
CA PHE A 222 -1.19 5.20 -2.02
C PHE A 222 -0.62 6.12 -3.10
N VAL A 223 -0.39 5.66 -4.32
CA VAL A 223 0.17 6.48 -5.40
C VAL A 223 -0.87 7.43 -5.97
N LYS A 224 -0.37 8.57 -6.48
CA LYS A 224 -1.18 9.57 -7.16
C LYS A 224 -0.58 9.90 -8.52
N GLY A 225 -1.36 10.49 -9.43
CA GLY A 225 -0.80 10.95 -10.68
C GLY A 225 -1.64 10.73 -11.91
N VAL A 226 -0.98 10.61 -13.06
CA VAL A 226 -1.65 10.53 -14.36
C VAL A 226 -0.98 9.49 -15.27
N ILE A 227 -1.81 8.83 -16.06
CA ILE A 227 -1.39 8.00 -17.20
C ILE A 227 -2.14 8.51 -18.42
N ASP A 228 -1.42 8.76 -19.50
CA ASP A 228 -1.99 9.19 -20.78
C ASP A 228 -1.55 8.21 -21.88
N SER A 229 -2.51 7.60 -22.57
CA SER A 229 -2.23 6.62 -23.62
C SER A 229 -3.10 6.88 -24.83
N SER A 230 -2.46 6.93 -26.01
CA SER A 230 -3.14 7.02 -27.30
C SER A 230 -3.79 5.72 -27.74
N ASP A 231 -3.40 4.58 -27.14
CA ASP A 231 -3.93 3.25 -27.47
C ASP A 231 -5.32 3.01 -26.86
N ILE A 232 -5.77 3.91 -25.95
CA ILE A 232 -7.09 3.81 -25.34
C ILE A 232 -8.17 4.02 -26.40
N PRO A 233 -9.02 3.02 -26.68
CA PRO A 233 -10.14 3.18 -27.57
C PRO A 233 -11.12 4.19 -26.98
N ILE A 234 -11.28 5.32 -27.65
CA ILE A 234 -12.25 6.33 -27.23
C ILE A 234 -13.64 5.82 -27.65
N ASN A 235 -14.48 5.45 -26.68
CA ASN A 235 -15.89 5.16 -26.90
C ASN A 235 -16.67 6.45 -27.20
N ILE A 236 -17.80 6.33 -27.89
CA ILE A 236 -18.69 7.45 -28.19
C ILE A 236 -19.15 8.14 -26.89
N SER A 237 -19.45 7.38 -25.84
CA SER A 237 -19.91 7.90 -24.54
C SER A 237 -18.82 8.51 -23.66
N ARG A 238 -17.55 8.10 -23.84
CA ARG A 238 -16.41 8.47 -22.97
C ARG A 238 -16.60 8.22 -21.47
N GLU A 239 -17.66 7.50 -21.07
CA GLU A 239 -18.07 7.39 -19.65
C GLU A 239 -17.46 6.18 -18.92
N SER A 240 -16.97 5.19 -19.64
CA SER A 240 -16.27 4.06 -19.02
C SER A 240 -15.36 3.35 -20.01
N MET A 241 -14.18 2.97 -19.53
CA MET A 241 -13.32 2.03 -20.25
C MET A 241 -13.94 0.63 -20.15
N GLN A 242 -14.51 0.16 -21.27
CA GLN A 242 -15.01 -1.23 -21.35
C GLN A 242 -13.88 -2.26 -21.50
N ASP A 243 -12.68 -1.84 -21.92
CA ASP A 243 -11.53 -2.74 -22.10
C ASP A 243 -10.66 -2.81 -20.83
N SER A 244 -11.13 -3.60 -19.86
CA SER A 244 -10.37 -3.88 -18.64
C SER A 244 -9.02 -4.57 -18.92
N ALA A 245 -8.84 -5.22 -20.06
CA ALA A 245 -7.58 -5.87 -20.44
C ALA A 245 -6.51 -4.84 -20.79
N LEU A 246 -6.86 -3.78 -21.49
CA LEU A 246 -5.93 -2.69 -21.79
C LEU A 246 -5.57 -1.90 -20.53
N VAL A 247 -6.55 -1.59 -19.65
CA VAL A 247 -6.28 -0.92 -18.36
C VAL A 247 -5.27 -1.72 -17.54
N ARG A 248 -5.50 -3.03 -17.38
CA ARG A 248 -4.55 -3.92 -16.68
C ARG A 248 -3.18 -3.96 -17.37
N LYS A 249 -3.12 -3.90 -18.70
CA LYS A 249 -1.85 -3.89 -19.43
C LYS A 249 -1.07 -2.59 -19.18
N LEU A 250 -1.73 -1.44 -19.22
CA LEU A 250 -1.15 -0.14 -18.84
C LEU A 250 -0.64 -0.17 -17.41
N GLY A 251 -1.47 -0.64 -16.47
CA GLY A 251 -1.12 -0.77 -15.05
C GLY A 251 0.12 -1.64 -14.84
N ARG A 252 0.23 -2.80 -15.52
CA ARG A 252 1.41 -3.68 -15.41
C ARG A 252 2.70 -3.01 -15.87
N VAL A 253 2.67 -2.21 -16.94
CA VAL A 253 3.85 -1.49 -17.42
C VAL A 253 4.30 -0.48 -16.35
N VAL A 254 3.37 0.29 -15.81
CA VAL A 254 3.66 1.28 -14.76
C VAL A 254 4.15 0.59 -13.49
N LEU A 255 3.48 -0.47 -13.04
CA LEU A 255 3.83 -1.25 -11.85
C LEU A 255 5.28 -1.75 -11.90
N LYS A 256 5.68 -2.40 -12.99
CA LYS A 256 7.07 -2.88 -13.15
C LYS A 256 8.09 -1.74 -13.11
N ARG A 257 7.78 -0.61 -13.74
CA ARG A 257 8.64 0.58 -13.70
C ARG A 257 8.69 1.18 -12.30
N PHE A 258 7.58 1.18 -11.58
CA PHE A 258 7.49 1.71 -10.21
C PHE A 258 8.29 0.86 -9.21
N ILE A 259 8.15 -0.47 -9.25
CA ILE A 259 8.96 -1.38 -8.42
C ILE A 259 10.46 -1.18 -8.69
N LYS A 260 10.84 -1.10 -9.98
CA LYS A 260 12.23 -0.81 -10.34
C LYS A 260 12.70 0.53 -9.80
N HIS A 261 11.88 1.58 -9.91
CA HIS A 261 12.19 2.92 -9.40
C HIS A 261 12.42 2.90 -7.87
N LEU A 262 11.56 2.20 -7.12
CA LEU A 262 11.76 2.03 -5.68
C LEU A 262 13.06 1.26 -5.37
N SER A 263 13.40 0.24 -6.16
CA SER A 263 14.65 -0.50 -6.01
C SER A 263 15.87 0.38 -6.29
N ASP A 264 15.79 1.25 -7.30
CA ASP A 264 16.85 2.19 -7.62
C ASP A 264 17.05 3.22 -6.49
N ILE A 265 15.96 3.78 -5.94
CA ILE A 265 16.03 4.70 -4.77
C ILE A 265 16.63 3.97 -3.56
N ALA A 266 16.19 2.75 -3.28
CA ALA A 266 16.69 1.98 -2.14
C ALA A 266 18.21 1.77 -2.18
N LYS A 267 18.81 1.72 -3.38
CA LYS A 267 20.26 1.55 -3.60
C LYS A 267 21.03 2.87 -3.65
N THR A 268 20.41 3.93 -4.19
CA THR A 268 21.12 5.19 -4.48
C THR A 268 20.86 6.28 -3.45
N ASP A 269 19.74 6.22 -2.72
CA ASP A 269 19.31 7.22 -1.74
C ASP A 269 18.57 6.53 -0.57
N SER A 270 19.35 5.91 0.30
CA SER A 270 18.84 5.14 1.45
C SER A 270 18.02 6.00 2.43
N GLU A 271 18.33 7.29 2.55
CA GLU A 271 17.59 8.21 3.43
C GLU A 271 16.18 8.48 2.88
N LYS A 272 16.09 8.79 1.59
CA LYS A 272 14.79 8.95 0.90
C LYS A 272 13.98 7.67 0.97
N TYR A 273 14.60 6.51 0.73
CA TYR A 273 13.93 5.23 0.82
C TYR A 273 13.42 4.93 2.23
N SER A 274 14.21 5.22 3.27
CA SER A 274 13.79 5.08 4.66
C SER A 274 12.59 5.96 4.99
N LYS A 275 12.58 7.21 4.50
CA LYS A 275 11.43 8.12 4.65
C LYS A 275 10.19 7.57 3.95
N PHE A 276 10.34 7.07 2.74
CA PHE A 276 9.28 6.38 2.00
C PHE A 276 8.76 5.17 2.79
N PHE A 277 9.66 4.28 3.21
CA PHE A 277 9.27 3.03 3.87
C PHE A 277 8.60 3.27 5.23
N LYS A 278 9.05 4.25 6.00
CA LYS A 278 8.38 4.65 7.26
C LYS A 278 6.92 5.07 7.06
N ASN A 279 6.57 5.68 5.93
CA ASN A 279 5.20 6.12 5.64
C ASN A 279 4.36 5.07 4.90
N PHE A 280 4.98 4.33 3.99
CA PHE A 280 4.30 3.46 3.03
C PHE A 280 4.78 2.00 3.07
N GLY A 281 5.63 1.63 4.01
CA GLY A 281 6.15 0.26 4.14
C GLY A 281 5.07 -0.79 4.31
N VAL A 282 3.97 -0.44 4.99
CA VAL A 282 2.80 -1.32 5.15
C VAL A 282 2.24 -1.78 3.80
N PHE A 283 2.23 -0.93 2.80
CA PHE A 283 1.74 -1.28 1.45
C PHE A 283 2.72 -2.20 0.72
N ILE A 284 4.03 -1.98 0.89
CA ILE A 284 5.05 -2.89 0.34
C ILE A 284 4.96 -4.26 1.00
N LYS A 285 4.73 -4.32 2.32
CA LYS A 285 4.48 -5.55 3.08
C LYS A 285 3.20 -6.25 2.59
N GLU A 286 2.11 -5.50 2.37
CA GLU A 286 0.87 -6.01 1.79
C GLU A 286 1.12 -6.61 0.39
N GLY A 287 1.85 -5.88 -0.47
CA GLY A 287 2.23 -6.35 -1.79
C GLY A 287 3.07 -7.62 -1.76
N ALA A 288 4.11 -7.69 -0.92
CA ALA A 288 4.94 -8.89 -0.79
C ALA A 288 4.15 -10.11 -0.29
N ALA A 289 3.10 -9.89 0.51
CA ALA A 289 2.23 -10.95 1.00
C ALA A 289 1.19 -11.42 -0.03
N THR A 290 0.65 -10.53 -0.88
CA THR A 290 -0.54 -10.80 -1.71
C THR A 290 -0.28 -10.82 -3.21
N ASP A 291 0.74 -10.11 -3.71
CA ASP A 291 1.08 -10.04 -5.13
C ASP A 291 2.11 -11.13 -5.50
N PHE A 292 1.61 -12.32 -5.83
CA PHE A 292 2.45 -13.48 -6.14
C PHE A 292 3.35 -13.27 -7.37
N GLU A 293 2.92 -12.46 -8.35
CA GLU A 293 3.68 -12.19 -9.57
C GLU A 293 4.94 -11.35 -9.27
N ASN A 294 4.83 -10.35 -8.37
CA ASN A 294 5.91 -9.41 -8.08
C ASN A 294 6.56 -9.64 -6.71
N ARG A 295 6.16 -10.70 -5.99
CA ARG A 295 6.63 -11.01 -4.62
C ARG A 295 8.15 -10.98 -4.48
N GLY A 296 8.88 -11.60 -5.43
CA GLY A 296 10.34 -11.66 -5.38
C GLY A 296 11.02 -10.29 -5.42
N GLU A 297 10.50 -9.36 -6.22
CA GLU A 297 11.03 -8.00 -6.28
C GLU A 297 10.57 -7.17 -5.07
N LEU A 298 9.32 -7.36 -4.62
CA LEU A 298 8.77 -6.65 -3.46
C LEU A 298 9.45 -7.07 -2.16
N SER A 299 9.84 -8.33 -2.00
CA SER A 299 10.55 -8.79 -0.81
C SER A 299 11.92 -8.14 -0.64
N LYS A 300 12.62 -7.79 -1.72
CA LYS A 300 13.87 -7.03 -1.68
C LYS A 300 13.68 -5.57 -1.23
N LEU A 301 12.47 -5.07 -1.34
CA LEU A 301 12.09 -3.74 -0.90
C LEU A 301 11.69 -3.67 0.58
N LEU A 302 11.50 -4.80 1.25
CA LEU A 302 11.15 -4.86 2.66
C LEU A 302 12.26 -4.32 3.55
N ARG A 303 11.87 -3.69 4.64
CA ARG A 303 12.79 -3.16 5.65
C ARG A 303 12.24 -3.45 7.04
N PHE A 304 13.14 -3.83 7.96
CA PHE A 304 12.83 -4.14 9.34
C PHE A 304 13.88 -3.53 10.27
N GLU A 305 13.50 -3.23 11.50
CA GLU A 305 14.48 -3.08 12.57
C GLU A 305 15.04 -4.46 12.94
N SER A 306 16.23 -4.49 13.52
CA SER A 306 16.86 -5.75 13.96
C SER A 306 17.65 -5.58 15.25
N SER A 307 18.04 -6.70 15.85
CA SER A 307 18.81 -6.73 17.09
C SER A 307 20.23 -6.13 16.99
N VAL A 308 20.76 -5.93 15.78
CA VAL A 308 22.09 -5.36 15.53
C VAL A 308 22.07 -3.92 15.04
N GLN A 309 20.91 -3.43 14.63
CA GLN A 309 20.71 -2.06 14.16
C GLN A 309 20.46 -1.10 15.33
N LYS A 310 20.89 0.16 15.18
CA LYS A 310 20.48 1.21 16.12
C LYS A 310 18.97 1.44 16.04
N SER A 311 18.40 1.92 17.13
CA SER A 311 16.97 2.21 17.17
C SER A 311 16.56 3.18 16.05
N GLY A 312 15.55 2.75 15.26
CA GLY A 312 15.01 3.52 14.13
C GLY A 312 15.76 3.35 12.80
N GLU A 313 16.88 2.63 12.80
CA GLU A 313 17.55 2.19 11.55
C GLU A 313 16.86 0.93 11.01
N LEU A 314 16.73 0.85 9.69
CA LEU A 314 16.05 -0.24 9.00
C LEU A 314 17.03 -1.04 8.15
N ALA A 315 16.96 -2.37 8.23
CA ALA A 315 17.72 -3.30 7.42
C ALA A 315 16.85 -3.97 6.35
N GLY A 316 17.41 -4.19 5.15
CA GLY A 316 16.82 -5.02 4.12
C GLY A 316 17.04 -6.51 4.39
N LEU A 317 16.27 -7.36 3.72
CA LEU A 317 16.48 -8.81 3.78
C LEU A 317 17.82 -9.22 3.16
N ASP A 318 18.24 -8.58 2.06
CA ASP A 318 19.56 -8.79 1.45
C ASP A 318 20.70 -8.45 2.44
N ASP A 319 20.54 -7.33 3.18
CA ASP A 319 21.51 -6.91 4.19
C ASP A 319 21.59 -7.94 5.34
N TYR A 320 20.44 -8.44 5.80
CA TYR A 320 20.38 -9.50 6.81
C TYR A 320 21.12 -10.75 6.32
N VAL A 321 20.79 -11.23 5.11
CA VAL A 321 21.42 -12.43 4.52
C VAL A 321 22.94 -12.26 4.41
N SER A 322 23.41 -11.07 4.05
CA SER A 322 24.87 -10.78 3.97
C SER A 322 25.60 -10.84 5.31
N ARG A 323 24.88 -10.64 6.44
CA ARG A 323 25.41 -10.67 7.81
C ARG A 323 25.18 -12.00 8.53
N MET A 324 24.51 -12.97 7.89
CA MET A 324 24.29 -14.29 8.48
C MET A 324 25.60 -14.97 8.85
N LYS A 325 25.59 -15.72 9.95
CA LYS A 325 26.75 -16.48 10.40
C LYS A 325 27.00 -17.70 9.50
N ASP A 326 28.26 -18.14 9.45
CA ASP A 326 28.60 -19.37 8.75
C ASP A 326 27.78 -20.54 9.28
N GLY A 327 27.12 -21.25 8.38
CA GLY A 327 26.25 -22.38 8.71
C GLY A 327 24.81 -22.01 9.12
N GLN A 328 24.49 -20.73 9.27
CA GLN A 328 23.11 -20.28 9.49
C GLN A 328 22.27 -20.50 8.21
N LYS A 329 21.13 -21.14 8.35
CA LYS A 329 20.24 -21.48 7.21
C LYS A 329 18.93 -20.69 7.24
N GLU A 330 18.55 -20.17 8.38
CA GLU A 330 17.26 -19.56 8.66
C GLU A 330 17.38 -18.04 8.87
N ILE A 331 16.34 -17.31 8.50
CA ILE A 331 16.14 -15.91 8.85
C ILE A 331 15.32 -15.86 10.13
N PHE A 332 15.93 -15.40 11.21
CA PHE A 332 15.29 -15.34 12.51
C PHE A 332 14.51 -14.04 12.70
N TYR A 333 13.31 -14.16 13.23
CA TYR A 333 12.46 -13.00 13.52
C TYR A 333 11.78 -13.14 14.87
N ALA A 334 11.50 -12.01 15.49
CA ALA A 334 10.70 -11.89 16.71
C ALA A 334 9.43 -11.10 16.42
N THR A 335 8.30 -11.57 16.97
CA THR A 335 7.03 -10.84 16.91
C THR A 335 6.58 -10.45 18.31
N ALA A 336 6.11 -9.21 18.48
CA ALA A 336 5.49 -8.73 19.74
C ALA A 336 4.56 -7.54 19.44
N GLN A 337 4.00 -6.93 20.49
CA GLN A 337 3.18 -5.73 20.34
C GLN A 337 3.99 -4.49 19.97
N ASP A 338 5.23 -4.43 20.46
CA ASP A 338 6.17 -3.35 20.19
C ASP A 338 7.62 -3.85 20.34
N LYS A 339 8.56 -2.98 20.00
CA LYS A 339 10.00 -3.26 20.09
C LYS A 339 10.45 -3.56 21.52
N ALA A 340 9.95 -2.82 22.51
CA ALA A 340 10.36 -2.98 23.90
C ALA A 340 10.01 -4.36 24.45
N ALA A 341 8.86 -4.91 24.03
CA ALA A 341 8.44 -6.27 24.37
C ALA A 341 9.37 -7.33 23.76
N ILE A 342 9.90 -7.10 22.54
CA ILE A 342 10.91 -8.00 21.94
C ILE A 342 12.22 -7.92 22.73
N GLU A 343 12.72 -6.71 23.00
CA GLU A 343 14.01 -6.49 23.65
C GLU A 343 14.05 -6.96 25.11
N SER A 344 12.92 -6.90 25.81
CA SER A 344 12.79 -7.38 27.21
C SER A 344 12.43 -8.86 27.32
N GLY A 345 12.12 -9.52 26.20
CA GLY A 345 11.70 -10.92 26.19
C GLY A 345 12.86 -11.91 26.34
N PRO A 346 12.60 -13.12 26.89
CA PRO A 346 13.63 -14.14 27.15
C PRO A 346 14.20 -14.76 25.87
N TYR A 347 13.51 -14.61 24.73
CA TYR A 347 13.87 -15.32 23.50
C TYR A 347 15.07 -14.72 22.80
N LEU A 348 15.26 -13.40 22.90
CA LEU A 348 16.36 -12.69 22.23
C LEU A 348 17.73 -13.00 22.83
N GLU A 349 17.79 -13.35 24.12
CA GLU A 349 19.03 -13.66 24.87
C GLU A 349 19.89 -14.71 24.13
N ALA A 350 19.23 -15.77 23.66
CA ALA A 350 19.88 -16.87 22.96
C ALA A 350 20.62 -16.44 21.69
N PHE A 351 20.05 -15.50 20.98
CA PHE A 351 20.57 -15.01 19.69
C PHE A 351 21.66 -13.96 19.91
N THR A 352 21.41 -13.03 20.82
CA THR A 352 22.35 -11.97 21.18
C THR A 352 23.65 -12.56 21.71
N SER A 353 23.61 -13.57 22.61
CA SER A 353 24.78 -14.24 23.14
C SER A 353 25.62 -14.97 22.08
N ARG A 354 25.01 -15.35 20.98
CA ARG A 354 25.65 -16.02 19.84
C ARG A 354 26.03 -15.04 18.71
N GLY A 355 25.66 -13.75 18.84
CA GLY A 355 25.84 -12.73 17.83
C GLY A 355 25.05 -13.02 16.55
N ILE A 356 23.88 -13.67 16.67
CA ILE A 356 22.94 -13.94 15.58
C ILE A 356 21.95 -12.80 15.52
N GLU A 357 21.78 -12.22 14.35
CA GLU A 357 20.81 -11.14 14.11
C GLU A 357 19.39 -11.66 14.12
N VAL A 358 18.45 -10.88 14.72
CA VAL A 358 17.02 -11.16 14.74
C VAL A 358 16.26 -9.95 14.20
N LEU A 359 15.38 -10.16 13.22
CA LEU A 359 14.48 -9.13 12.70
C LEU A 359 13.33 -8.87 13.67
N PHE A 360 12.97 -7.61 13.85
CA PHE A 360 11.86 -7.20 14.71
C PHE A 360 10.61 -6.95 13.88
N MET A 361 9.56 -7.70 14.15
CA MET A 361 8.30 -7.71 13.42
C MET A 361 7.16 -7.45 14.41
N TYR A 362 6.79 -6.17 14.57
CA TYR A 362 5.79 -5.73 15.53
C TYR A 362 4.59 -5.00 14.87
N GLU A 363 4.58 -4.87 13.55
CA GLU A 363 3.39 -4.37 12.86
C GLU A 363 2.39 -5.51 12.63
N PRO A 364 1.08 -5.27 12.71
CA PRO A 364 0.06 -6.32 12.54
C PRO A 364 0.17 -7.09 11.22
N ILE A 365 0.64 -6.41 10.14
CA ILE A 365 0.84 -7.02 8.83
C ILE A 365 2.00 -8.03 8.80
N ASP A 366 2.98 -7.92 9.71
CA ASP A 366 4.21 -8.71 9.67
C ASP A 366 3.94 -10.21 9.83
N THR A 367 3.02 -10.58 10.71
CA THR A 367 2.64 -11.99 10.89
C THR A 367 2.02 -12.58 9.62
N PHE A 368 1.17 -11.80 8.95
CA PHE A 368 0.58 -12.20 7.68
C PHE A 368 1.62 -12.26 6.56
N LEU A 369 2.53 -11.30 6.53
CA LEU A 369 3.64 -11.24 5.58
C LEU A 369 4.51 -12.49 5.67
N VAL A 370 5.00 -12.84 6.86
CA VAL A 370 5.90 -14.00 7.05
C VAL A 370 5.19 -15.30 6.71
N GLY A 371 3.92 -15.47 7.12
CA GLY A 371 3.14 -16.65 6.78
C GLY A 371 2.94 -16.87 5.27
N ASN A 372 2.87 -15.78 4.49
CA ASN A 372 2.71 -15.86 3.04
C ASN A 372 4.05 -15.86 2.29
N LEU A 373 5.08 -15.21 2.81
CA LEU A 373 6.40 -15.17 2.18
C LEU A 373 7.14 -16.50 2.34
N GLY A 374 7.06 -17.10 3.54
CA GLY A 374 7.64 -18.39 3.88
C GLY A 374 9.15 -18.40 3.93
N GLU A 375 9.80 -17.92 2.87
CA GLU A 375 11.26 -17.89 2.72
C GLU A 375 11.73 -16.67 1.92
N PHE A 376 13.01 -16.33 2.05
CA PHE A 376 13.69 -15.36 1.19
C PHE A 376 15.03 -15.94 0.73
N GLU A 377 15.25 -16.00 -0.59
CA GLU A 377 16.42 -16.60 -1.22
C GLU A 377 16.76 -18.02 -0.73
N GLY A 378 15.70 -18.86 -0.58
CA GLY A 378 15.83 -20.23 -0.12
C GLY A 378 16.10 -20.37 1.38
N LYS A 379 15.98 -19.29 2.16
CA LYS A 379 16.16 -19.27 3.62
C LYS A 379 14.81 -19.09 4.29
N PRO A 380 14.29 -20.07 5.03
CA PRO A 380 13.01 -19.98 5.70
C PRO A 380 13.05 -18.96 6.85
N PHE A 381 11.91 -18.29 7.07
CA PHE A 381 11.68 -17.48 8.25
C PHE A 381 11.34 -18.36 9.44
N VAL A 382 12.06 -18.19 10.55
CA VAL A 382 11.84 -18.95 11.78
C VAL A 382 11.67 -18.00 12.96
N SER A 383 10.57 -18.15 13.70
CA SER A 383 10.33 -17.37 14.91
C SER A 383 11.24 -17.79 16.05
N ILE A 384 11.80 -16.82 16.78
CA ILE A 384 12.72 -17.09 17.91
C ILE A 384 12.03 -17.73 19.13
N ASP A 385 10.71 -17.69 19.20
CA ASP A 385 9.91 -18.36 20.24
C ASP A 385 9.52 -19.80 19.85
N SER A 386 9.93 -20.29 18.67
CA SER A 386 9.62 -21.64 18.22
C SER A 386 10.28 -22.71 19.12
N ALA A 387 9.53 -23.77 19.36
CA ALA A 387 10.01 -24.93 20.12
C ALA A 387 11.03 -25.80 19.36
N GLU A 388 11.12 -25.65 18.04
CA GLU A 388 11.95 -26.50 17.16
C GLU A 388 13.23 -25.81 16.67
N LEU A 389 13.76 -24.87 17.45
CA LEU A 389 14.97 -24.13 17.10
C LEU A 389 16.25 -24.98 17.22
N ASN A 390 17.01 -25.07 16.14
CA ASN A 390 18.37 -25.63 16.13
C ASN A 390 19.38 -24.49 16.16
N LEU A 391 19.75 -24.03 17.35
CA LEU A 391 20.80 -23.02 17.51
C LEU A 391 22.18 -23.71 17.63
N PRO A 392 23.25 -23.09 17.11
CA PRO A 392 24.62 -23.51 17.42
C PRO A 392 24.87 -23.57 18.92
N GLU A 393 25.77 -24.41 19.37
CA GLU A 393 26.14 -24.46 20.79
C GLU A 393 26.51 -23.06 21.31
N ALA A 394 26.01 -22.72 22.50
CA ALA A 394 26.37 -21.45 23.14
C ALA A 394 27.88 -21.40 23.39
N PRO A 395 28.51 -20.22 23.29
CA PRO A 395 29.88 -20.07 23.80
C PRO A 395 29.94 -20.56 25.25
N LYS A 396 30.89 -21.45 25.56
CA LYS A 396 31.03 -22.00 26.91
C LYS A 396 31.13 -20.84 27.92
N SER A 397 30.12 -20.65 28.72
CA SER A 397 30.19 -19.71 29.83
C SER A 397 31.08 -20.34 30.92
N ALA A 398 31.92 -19.54 31.58
CA ALA A 398 32.84 -20.00 32.63
C ALA A 398 32.13 -20.60 33.87
N ASP A 399 30.80 -20.69 33.90
CA ASP A 399 29.98 -20.96 35.07
C ASP A 399 29.12 -22.24 34.95
N GLU A 400 29.62 -23.28 34.23
CA GLU A 400 28.95 -24.60 34.19
C GLU A 400 28.82 -25.27 35.54
N SER A 401 29.62 -24.83 36.55
CA SER A 401 29.62 -25.38 37.90
C SER A 401 28.40 -24.99 38.77
N LYS A 402 27.56 -24.10 38.29
CA LYS A 402 26.41 -23.58 39.04
C LYS A 402 25.05 -24.21 38.68
N ALA A 403 24.97 -25.06 37.71
CA ALA A 403 23.73 -25.71 37.30
C ALA A 403 23.30 -26.80 38.31
N LEU A 404 22.00 -27.07 38.43
CA LEU A 404 21.48 -28.26 39.08
C LEU A 404 22.09 -29.53 38.46
N SER A 405 22.30 -30.56 39.29
CA SER A 405 22.73 -31.87 38.78
C SER A 405 21.69 -32.47 37.82
N LYS A 406 22.11 -33.47 37.04
CA LYS A 406 21.17 -34.15 36.11
C LYS A 406 19.98 -34.80 36.87
N GLU A 407 20.24 -35.40 38.01
CA GLU A 407 19.22 -36.06 38.84
C GLU A 407 18.22 -35.04 39.42
N GLU A 408 18.72 -33.97 40.01
CA GLU A 408 17.87 -32.87 40.53
C GLU A 408 17.06 -32.21 39.43
N THR A 409 17.65 -32.08 38.24
CA THR A 409 16.96 -31.50 37.07
C THR A 409 15.80 -32.36 36.60
N GLU A 410 15.98 -33.68 36.48
CA GLU A 410 14.90 -34.58 36.07
C GLU A 410 13.79 -34.68 37.14
N ASP A 411 14.15 -34.71 38.40
CA ASP A 411 13.19 -34.68 39.52
C ASP A 411 12.38 -33.38 39.49
N LEU A 412 13.02 -32.24 39.28
CA LEU A 412 12.35 -30.95 39.21
C LEU A 412 11.40 -30.87 38.01
N LYS A 413 11.82 -31.33 36.83
CA LYS A 413 11.00 -31.39 35.62
C LYS A 413 9.73 -32.23 35.82
N ASN A 414 9.88 -33.40 36.43
CA ASN A 414 8.75 -34.27 36.73
C ASN A 414 7.77 -33.60 37.69
N TRP A 415 8.27 -32.99 38.76
CA TRP A 415 7.43 -32.25 39.71
C TRP A 415 6.71 -31.05 39.05
N ILE A 416 7.39 -30.29 38.19
CA ILE A 416 6.80 -29.18 37.41
C ILE A 416 5.66 -29.72 36.52
N LYS A 417 5.91 -30.81 35.78
CA LYS A 417 4.94 -31.44 34.90
C LYS A 417 3.70 -31.94 35.64
N GLU A 418 3.89 -32.59 36.77
CA GLU A 418 2.78 -33.05 37.63
C GLU A 418 1.97 -31.88 38.23
N THR A 419 2.66 -30.81 38.64
CA THR A 419 2.02 -29.64 39.27
C THR A 419 1.25 -28.77 38.28
N LEU A 420 1.79 -28.51 37.09
CA LEU A 420 1.14 -27.70 36.05
C LEU A 420 0.08 -28.50 35.29
N GLY A 421 0.29 -29.79 35.11
CA GLY A 421 -0.52 -30.65 34.25
C GLY A 421 -0.21 -30.52 32.77
N SER A 422 -0.49 -31.60 32.03
CA SER A 422 -0.20 -31.67 30.56
C SER A 422 -1.02 -30.69 29.71
N GLU A 423 -2.13 -30.18 30.25
CA GLU A 423 -2.97 -29.17 29.60
C GLU A 423 -2.30 -27.78 29.57
N LYS A 424 -1.51 -27.44 30.57
CA LYS A 424 -0.78 -26.17 30.65
C LYS A 424 0.58 -26.28 29.99
N ALA A 425 1.36 -27.32 30.34
CA ALA A 425 2.69 -27.56 29.77
C ALA A 425 2.74 -28.94 29.12
N SER A 426 2.74 -29.02 27.79
CA SER A 426 2.81 -30.30 27.07
C SER A 426 4.12 -31.04 27.36
N GLU A 427 5.18 -30.28 27.58
CA GLU A 427 6.52 -30.78 27.88
C GLU A 427 7.27 -29.78 28.77
N VAL A 428 8.15 -30.27 29.65
CA VAL A 428 9.09 -29.43 30.43
C VAL A 428 10.51 -29.73 29.95
N LEU A 429 11.20 -28.68 29.47
CA LEU A 429 12.51 -28.78 28.86
C LEU A 429 13.57 -28.07 29.70
N THR A 430 14.81 -28.55 29.62
CA THR A 430 15.96 -27.81 30.17
C THR A 430 16.50 -26.88 29.10
N SER A 431 16.69 -25.63 29.46
CA SER A 431 17.14 -24.62 28.50
C SER A 431 18.61 -24.74 28.13
N GLY A 432 18.87 -24.78 26.82
CA GLY A 432 20.18 -24.49 26.24
C GLY A 432 20.28 -23.05 25.70
N ARG A 433 19.20 -22.29 25.75
CA ARG A 433 19.07 -20.96 25.14
C ARG A 433 18.98 -19.81 26.14
N LEU A 434 18.37 -20.01 27.30
CA LEU A 434 18.21 -18.95 28.32
C LEU A 434 19.54 -18.64 29.01
N VAL A 435 19.81 -17.34 29.19
CA VAL A 435 21.03 -16.83 29.84
C VAL A 435 20.65 -16.27 31.24
N ASP A 436 19.87 -15.21 31.27
CA ASP A 436 19.46 -14.51 32.50
C ASP A 436 18.05 -14.89 32.97
N SER A 437 17.16 -15.15 32.03
CA SER A 437 15.77 -15.47 32.32
C SER A 437 15.62 -16.86 32.96
N PRO A 438 14.76 -17.02 33.99
CA PRO A 438 14.60 -18.29 34.69
C PRO A 438 13.80 -19.34 33.92
N ALA A 439 12.86 -18.88 33.09
CA ALA A 439 12.01 -19.77 32.29
C ALA A 439 11.46 -19.06 31.05
N ALA A 440 11.04 -19.85 30.07
CA ALA A 440 10.34 -19.39 28.87
C ALA A 440 9.19 -20.34 28.48
N ALA A 441 8.17 -19.80 27.85
CA ALA A 441 7.07 -20.55 27.27
C ALA A 441 7.25 -20.63 25.75
N LEU A 442 7.60 -21.79 25.23
CA LEU A 442 7.81 -21.98 23.79
C LEU A 442 6.51 -22.33 23.12
N ASN A 443 6.19 -21.60 22.08
CA ASN A 443 5.01 -21.91 21.27
C ASN A 443 5.25 -23.21 20.49
N ALA A 444 4.43 -24.21 20.76
CA ALA A 444 4.41 -25.50 20.06
C ALA A 444 3.17 -25.66 19.17
N ASP A 445 2.41 -24.59 19.01
CA ASP A 445 1.20 -24.54 18.19
C ASP A 445 1.51 -23.92 16.80
N SER A 446 0.67 -24.25 15.82
CA SER A 446 0.69 -23.61 14.50
C SER A 446 0.23 -22.15 14.51
N LEU A 447 -0.53 -21.73 15.53
CA LEU A 447 -1.00 -20.35 15.69
C LEU A 447 0.01 -19.52 16.50
N THR A 448 0.53 -18.46 15.88
CA THR A 448 1.36 -17.50 16.62
C THR A 448 0.56 -16.72 17.66
N PRO A 449 1.20 -16.16 18.70
CA PRO A 449 0.53 -15.31 19.69
C PRO A 449 -0.27 -14.16 19.04
N GLN A 450 0.30 -13.50 18.02
CA GLN A 450 -0.36 -12.42 17.28
C GLN A 450 -1.59 -12.90 16.49
N MET A 451 -1.50 -14.06 15.83
CA MET A 451 -2.66 -14.66 15.14
C MET A 451 -3.78 -14.97 16.14
N ARG A 452 -3.45 -15.48 17.34
CA ARG A 452 -4.42 -15.71 18.42
C ARG A 452 -5.09 -14.41 18.86
N MET A 453 -4.32 -13.34 19.08
CA MET A 453 -4.86 -12.02 19.43
C MET A 453 -5.78 -11.47 18.33
N MET A 454 -5.38 -11.56 17.08
CA MET A 454 -6.17 -11.11 15.93
C MET A 454 -7.49 -11.88 15.80
N LEU A 455 -7.46 -13.21 15.91
CA LEU A 455 -8.66 -14.04 15.87
C LEU A 455 -9.63 -13.73 17.02
N ARG A 456 -9.12 -13.45 18.24
CA ARG A 456 -9.94 -13.00 19.37
C ARG A 456 -10.56 -11.62 19.12
N ALA A 457 -9.81 -10.69 18.55
CA ALA A 457 -10.33 -9.36 18.24
C ALA A 457 -11.44 -9.42 17.17
N MET A 458 -11.31 -10.32 16.19
CA MET A 458 -12.33 -10.52 15.14
C MET A 458 -13.59 -11.25 15.64
N ASN A 459 -13.42 -12.15 16.60
CA ASN A 459 -14.53 -12.92 17.18
C ASN A 459 -14.36 -13.12 18.69
N PRO A 460 -14.75 -12.12 19.52
CA PRO A 460 -14.58 -12.15 20.96
C PRO A 460 -15.28 -13.32 21.68
N ASP A 461 -16.35 -13.84 21.08
CA ASP A 461 -17.13 -14.94 21.67
C ASP A 461 -16.60 -16.34 21.28
N SER A 462 -15.58 -16.42 20.45
CA SER A 462 -15.01 -17.70 20.02
C SER A 462 -14.20 -18.33 21.14
N LYS A 463 -14.58 -19.53 21.54
CA LYS A 463 -13.79 -20.37 22.46
C LYS A 463 -12.61 -20.97 21.68
N MET A 464 -11.50 -20.26 21.67
CA MET A 464 -10.27 -20.81 21.10
C MET A 464 -9.68 -21.87 22.05
N PRO A 465 -9.10 -22.95 21.51
CA PRO A 465 -8.35 -23.90 22.32
C PRO A 465 -7.16 -23.21 23.01
N ALA A 466 -6.80 -23.65 24.22
CA ALA A 466 -5.63 -23.17 24.91
C ALA A 466 -4.36 -23.36 24.04
N PRO A 467 -3.36 -22.47 24.16
CA PRO A 467 -2.12 -22.63 23.41
C PRO A 467 -1.37 -23.88 23.87
N ILE A 468 -0.79 -24.61 22.92
CA ILE A 468 0.11 -25.74 23.24
C ILE A 468 1.49 -25.13 23.52
N VAL A 469 1.95 -25.27 24.76
CA VAL A 469 3.20 -24.68 25.23
C VAL A 469 4.15 -25.76 25.72
N LYS A 470 5.43 -25.65 25.35
CA LYS A 470 6.52 -26.33 26.03
C LYS A 470 7.15 -25.34 27.02
N PHE A 471 7.31 -25.76 28.26
CA PHE A 471 7.85 -24.91 29.32
C PHE A 471 9.35 -25.19 29.48
N GLU A 472 10.19 -24.21 29.19
CA GLU A 472 11.63 -24.30 29.23
C GLU A 472 12.16 -23.64 30.52
N ILE A 473 13.02 -24.34 31.29
CA ILE A 473 13.60 -23.85 32.54
C ILE A 473 15.11 -23.70 32.45
N ASN A 474 15.65 -22.65 33.04
CA ASN A 474 17.09 -22.38 33.13
C ASN A 474 17.63 -22.92 34.46
N THR A 475 18.24 -24.11 34.46
CA THR A 475 18.80 -24.75 35.64
C THR A 475 19.99 -24.03 36.28
N LYS A 476 20.53 -23.01 35.59
CA LYS A 476 21.60 -22.14 36.11
C LYS A 476 21.03 -20.94 36.88
N SER A 477 19.76 -20.60 36.67
CA SER A 477 19.10 -19.47 37.36
C SER A 477 18.92 -19.74 38.83
N ASP A 478 19.26 -18.76 39.69
CA ASP A 478 19.05 -18.85 41.13
C ASP A 478 17.55 -18.96 41.49
N VAL A 479 16.66 -18.41 40.64
CA VAL A 479 15.21 -18.57 40.83
C VAL A 479 14.78 -20.02 40.71
N ILE A 480 15.33 -20.77 39.77
CA ILE A 480 15.01 -22.20 39.56
C ILE A 480 15.62 -23.06 40.65
N LYS A 481 16.83 -22.76 41.10
CA LYS A 481 17.47 -23.45 42.25
C LYS A 481 16.68 -23.24 43.55
N ASN A 482 16.31 -21.98 43.81
CA ASN A 482 15.49 -21.65 44.97
C ASN A 482 14.12 -22.33 44.91
N LEU A 483 13.53 -22.49 43.72
CA LEU A 483 12.29 -23.25 43.52
C LEU A 483 12.48 -24.74 43.89
N ASP A 484 13.62 -25.35 43.51
CA ASP A 484 13.93 -26.74 43.84
C ASP A 484 14.08 -26.95 45.37
N GLU A 485 14.70 -26.02 46.07
CA GLU A 485 14.80 -26.04 47.51
C GLU A 485 13.43 -25.76 48.18
N LEU A 486 12.68 -24.82 47.64
CA LEU A 486 11.37 -24.43 48.18
C LEU A 486 10.35 -25.57 48.08
N ARG A 487 10.35 -26.38 47.00
CA ARG A 487 9.43 -27.53 46.90
C ARG A 487 9.68 -28.60 47.99
N LYS A 488 10.92 -28.70 48.49
CA LYS A 488 11.30 -29.61 49.55
C LYS A 488 10.93 -29.07 50.94
N SER A 489 10.99 -27.74 51.14
CA SER A 489 10.77 -27.10 52.44
C SER A 489 9.36 -26.54 52.64
N SER A 490 8.71 -26.07 51.58
CA SER A 490 7.39 -25.41 51.62
C SER A 490 6.60 -25.69 50.33
N PRO A 491 6.05 -26.91 50.16
CA PRO A 491 5.42 -27.35 48.91
C PRO A 491 4.27 -26.43 48.41
N ASP A 492 3.44 -25.92 49.32
CA ASP A 492 2.33 -25.03 48.94
C ASP A 492 2.80 -23.68 48.41
N LEU A 493 3.88 -23.12 48.98
CA LEU A 493 4.48 -21.89 48.46
C LEU A 493 5.19 -22.14 47.14
N ALA A 494 5.91 -23.25 47.00
CA ALA A 494 6.58 -23.65 45.79
C ALA A 494 5.61 -23.78 44.62
N LYS A 495 4.41 -24.33 44.84
CA LYS A 495 3.36 -24.42 43.84
C LYS A 495 2.91 -23.02 43.35
N LEU A 496 2.68 -22.08 44.28
CA LEU A 496 2.32 -20.71 43.92
C LEU A 496 3.43 -20.01 43.11
N VAL A 497 4.70 -20.21 43.51
CA VAL A 497 5.86 -19.64 42.80
C VAL A 497 6.00 -20.25 41.41
N LEU A 498 5.83 -21.57 41.27
CA LEU A 498 5.86 -22.23 39.96
C LEU A 498 4.76 -21.72 39.03
N GLU A 499 3.53 -21.62 39.51
CA GLU A 499 2.42 -21.08 38.72
C GLU A 499 2.65 -19.61 38.36
N GLN A 500 3.31 -18.83 39.22
CA GLN A 500 3.69 -17.45 38.91
C GLN A 500 4.78 -17.39 37.81
N LEU A 501 5.81 -18.24 37.90
CA LEU A 501 6.86 -18.34 36.90
C LEU A 501 6.29 -18.76 35.53
N TYR A 502 5.34 -19.68 35.54
CA TYR A 502 4.64 -20.10 34.33
C TYR A 502 3.84 -18.95 33.71
N ASP A 503 3.06 -18.21 34.50
CA ASP A 503 2.31 -17.06 34.05
C ASP A 503 3.24 -15.93 33.56
N ASN A 504 4.40 -15.71 34.22
CA ASN A 504 5.41 -14.76 33.74
C ASN A 504 5.94 -15.16 32.36
N ALA A 505 6.21 -16.45 32.15
CA ALA A 505 6.67 -16.97 30.86
C ALA A 505 5.59 -16.84 29.77
N LEU A 506 4.32 -17.10 30.08
CA LEU A 506 3.19 -16.87 29.19
C LEU A 506 3.01 -15.38 28.86
N LEU A 507 3.20 -14.49 29.82
CA LEU A 507 3.13 -13.05 29.62
C LEU A 507 4.21 -12.59 28.63
N ALA A 508 5.44 -13.05 28.83
CA ALA A 508 6.56 -12.76 27.93
C ALA A 508 6.34 -13.32 26.50
N ALA A 509 5.62 -14.45 26.40
CA ALA A 509 5.25 -15.05 25.12
C ALA A 509 4.03 -14.38 24.44
N GLY A 510 3.34 -13.44 25.10
CA GLY A 510 2.08 -12.90 24.62
C GLY A 510 0.91 -13.91 24.63
N LEU A 511 1.02 -14.98 25.42
CA LEU A 511 0.05 -16.07 25.53
C LEU A 511 -0.79 -16.03 26.81
N LEU A 512 -0.51 -15.09 27.72
CA LEU A 512 -1.25 -14.99 28.98
C LEU A 512 -2.68 -14.50 28.73
N GLU A 513 -3.65 -15.32 29.12
CA GLU A 513 -5.07 -15.02 28.89
C GLU A 513 -5.68 -14.14 29.99
N ASN A 514 -5.29 -14.34 31.25
CA ASN A 514 -5.89 -13.65 32.40
C ASN A 514 -4.83 -13.05 33.35
N PRO A 515 -4.40 -11.79 33.08
CA PRO A 515 -3.45 -11.11 33.97
C PRO A 515 -3.95 -10.89 35.40
N ARG A 516 -5.27 -10.91 35.62
CA ARG A 516 -5.84 -10.66 36.97
C ARG A 516 -5.56 -11.81 37.95
N THR A 517 -5.58 -13.07 37.48
CA THR A 517 -5.24 -14.23 38.29
C THR A 517 -3.77 -14.23 38.67
N MET A 518 -2.89 -13.87 37.75
CA MET A 518 -1.48 -13.67 37.98
C MET A 518 -1.22 -12.60 39.07
N ALA A 519 -1.85 -11.43 38.97
CA ALA A 519 -1.71 -10.35 39.96
C ALA A 519 -2.18 -10.76 41.35
N LYS A 520 -3.30 -11.52 41.44
CA LYS A 520 -3.80 -12.04 42.72
C LYS A 520 -2.79 -12.99 43.35
N ARG A 521 -2.23 -13.93 42.60
CA ARG A 521 -1.23 -14.89 43.04
C ARG A 521 0.05 -14.21 43.52
N MET A 522 0.51 -13.17 42.83
CA MET A 522 1.66 -12.37 43.25
C MET A 522 1.43 -11.80 44.66
N ASN A 523 0.25 -11.25 44.95
CA ASN A 523 -0.08 -10.75 46.30
C ASN A 523 -0.09 -11.86 47.36
N GLU A 524 -0.56 -13.06 46.99
CA GLU A 524 -0.54 -14.23 47.92
C GLU A 524 0.89 -14.68 48.24
N ILE A 525 1.79 -14.66 47.25
CA ILE A 525 3.22 -14.97 47.43
C ILE A 525 3.86 -13.92 48.35
N LEU A 526 3.66 -12.63 48.05
CA LEU A 526 4.22 -11.54 48.85
C LEU A 526 3.76 -11.58 50.31
N ALA A 527 2.50 -11.96 50.57
CA ALA A 527 1.98 -12.13 51.93
C ALA A 527 2.64 -13.28 52.71
N LYS A 528 3.24 -14.27 52.01
CA LYS A 528 3.93 -15.41 52.63
C LYS A 528 5.44 -15.20 52.77
N VAL A 529 6.02 -14.19 52.15
CA VAL A 529 7.42 -13.79 52.35
C VAL A 529 7.54 -13.14 53.73
N LYS A 530 8.13 -13.88 54.67
CA LYS A 530 8.49 -13.33 55.98
C LYS A 530 9.92 -12.77 55.90
N PRO A 531 10.21 -11.64 56.59
CA PRO A 531 11.56 -11.09 56.69
C PRO A 531 12.54 -12.02 57.40
#